data_8f7512cc26ad2b80ddaf1783a5c2d3d7
#
_entry.id   8f7512cc26ad2b80ddaf1783a5c2d3d7
#
_cell.length_a   1.000
_cell.length_b   1.000
_cell.length_c   1.000
_cell.angle_alpha   90.00
_cell.angle_beta   90.00
_cell.angle_gamma   90.00
#
_symmetry.space_group_name_H-M   'P 1'
#
loop_
_entity.id
_entity.type
_entity.pdbx_description
1 polymer ?
#
loop_
_entity_poly.entity_id
_entity_poly.type
_entity_poly.pdbx_seq_one_letter_code
_entity_poly.pdbx_strand_id
1 'polypeptide(L)'
;MFSEKYGYKAAKQIQHECVSDVLRRRIWNLFYQWEIQDGGLNSVRLSQAINGKQSIEAKICDRLGFVVNSSVKGLNAQGKIEKHLTEKCEWYEVYDFVDIHLSIIEDDKKPQRVQQYNELFEQEKAGYRVVNCAVEPITNRQEIEIIEVASNSPYRSVNEHLQKALELYGDRKNPDYENSIKESISAVEAMCCIITGMSGAQATLGNALKKLEENGVHIHGAVKNAFSSLYGYASDENGIRHGGIDFTNVPSEDAKYMLVSCSAFVNYLIEKWSKVS
;
A
#
# COMPACT_ATOMS: atom_id res chain seq x y z
N MET A 1 4.94 24.84 11.00
CA MET A 1 5.64 25.42 12.22
C MET A 1 5.53 26.93 12.20
N PHE A 2 5.77 27.61 13.36
CA PHE A 2 5.79 29.09 13.44
C PHE A 2 6.72 29.72 12.39
N SER A 3 7.94 29.20 12.26
CA SER A 3 8.95 29.69 11.33
C SER A 3 8.53 29.58 9.84
N GLU A 4 7.76 28.59 9.47
CA GLU A 4 7.22 28.43 8.11
C GLU A 4 6.03 29.37 7.88
N LYS A 5 5.14 29.48 8.88
CA LYS A 5 3.97 30.36 8.84
C LYS A 5 4.34 31.83 8.66
N TYR A 6 5.45 32.25 9.24
CA TYR A 6 5.91 33.63 9.20
C TYR A 6 7.10 33.88 8.25
N GLY A 7 7.42 32.91 7.39
CA GLY A 7 8.43 33.08 6.34
C GLY A 7 9.89 33.04 6.78
N TYR A 8 10.17 32.67 8.04
CA TYR A 8 11.55 32.50 8.53
C TYR A 8 12.24 31.25 8.00
N LYS A 9 11.46 30.27 7.55
CA LYS A 9 11.92 29.08 6.84
C LYS A 9 11.05 28.84 5.61
N ALA A 10 11.65 28.37 4.55
CA ALA A 10 10.91 27.93 3.36
C ALA A 10 9.90 26.84 3.74
N ALA A 11 8.72 26.89 3.11
CA ALA A 11 7.74 25.83 3.26
C ALA A 11 8.33 24.50 2.76
N LYS A 12 8.07 23.40 3.50
CA LYS A 12 8.51 22.07 3.08
C LYS A 12 7.87 21.72 1.73
N GLN A 13 8.70 21.29 0.80
CA GLN A 13 8.23 20.70 -0.47
C GLN A 13 7.97 19.21 -0.29
N ILE A 14 7.16 18.64 -1.18
CA ILE A 14 6.92 17.19 -1.20
C ILE A 14 8.22 16.49 -1.58
N GLN A 15 8.61 15.49 -0.80
CA GLN A 15 9.83 14.72 -0.97
C GLN A 15 9.56 13.50 -1.87
N HIS A 16 9.68 13.66 -3.18
CA HIS A 16 9.72 12.56 -4.15
C HIS A 16 11.19 12.18 -4.40
N GLU A 17 11.50 10.91 -4.49
CA GLU A 17 12.84 10.38 -4.76
C GLU A 17 13.95 11.02 -3.90
N CYS A 18 13.58 11.46 -2.72
CA CYS A 18 14.49 12.01 -1.72
C CYS A 18 13.89 11.89 -0.32
N VAL A 19 14.74 11.86 0.69
CA VAL A 19 14.34 11.84 2.11
C VAL A 19 15.25 12.78 2.89
N SER A 20 14.65 13.76 3.58
CA SER A 20 15.40 14.71 4.40
C SER A 20 15.99 14.02 5.64
N ASP A 21 17.11 14.58 6.15
CA ASP A 21 17.72 14.11 7.39
C ASP A 21 16.75 14.19 8.60
N VAL A 22 15.80 15.12 8.56
CA VAL A 22 14.78 15.24 9.60
C VAL A 22 13.84 14.04 9.56
N LEU A 23 13.36 13.65 8.37
CA LEU A 23 12.49 12.48 8.21
C LEU A 23 13.22 11.19 8.62
N ARG A 24 14.47 11.01 8.19
CA ARG A 24 15.33 9.87 8.58
C ARG A 24 15.43 9.72 10.10
N ARG A 25 15.81 10.78 10.78
CA ARG A 25 15.94 10.80 12.25
C ARG A 25 14.60 10.58 12.96
N ARG A 26 13.50 11.11 12.44
CA ARG A 26 12.18 10.92 13.03
C ARG A 26 11.67 9.50 12.87
N ILE A 27 11.93 8.84 11.73
CA ILE A 27 11.64 7.41 11.53
C ILE A 27 12.42 6.58 12.54
N TRP A 28 13.73 6.84 12.68
CA TRP A 28 14.55 6.17 13.70
C TRP A 28 13.99 6.39 15.12
N ASN A 29 13.64 7.61 15.49
CA ASN A 29 13.11 7.93 16.82
C ASN A 29 11.80 7.19 17.12
N LEU A 30 10.88 7.09 16.14
CA LEU A 30 9.65 6.32 16.30
C LEU A 30 9.97 4.84 16.54
N PHE A 31 10.82 4.24 15.68
CA PHE A 31 11.23 2.85 15.83
C PHE A 31 11.90 2.61 17.20
N TYR A 32 12.84 3.49 17.60
CA TYR A 32 13.54 3.41 18.89
C TYR A 32 12.56 3.43 20.06
N GLN A 33 11.61 4.35 20.05
CA GLN A 33 10.60 4.45 21.10
C GLN A 33 9.79 3.16 21.20
N TRP A 34 9.28 2.66 20.09
CA TRP A 34 8.37 1.52 20.10
C TRP A 34 9.05 0.19 20.45
N GLU A 35 10.17 -0.07 19.82
CA GLU A 35 10.76 -1.40 19.85
C GLU A 35 11.89 -1.52 20.87
N ILE A 36 12.46 -0.41 21.26
CA ILE A 36 13.61 -0.40 22.16
C ILE A 36 13.23 0.12 23.55
N GLN A 37 12.54 1.25 23.63
CA GLN A 37 12.18 1.88 24.88
C GLN A 37 10.91 1.27 25.49
N ASP A 38 9.81 1.18 24.74
CA ASP A 38 8.54 0.62 25.21
C ASP A 38 8.55 -0.93 25.25
N GLY A 39 9.35 -1.57 24.39
CA GLY A 39 9.55 -3.02 24.35
C GLY A 39 10.26 -3.63 25.58
N GLY A 40 10.58 -2.84 26.58
CA GLY A 40 11.11 -3.24 27.89
C GLY A 40 12.50 -3.86 27.83
N LEU A 41 13.51 -3.05 28.10
CA LEU A 41 14.93 -3.45 28.11
C LEU A 41 15.29 -4.58 29.09
N ASN A 42 14.41 -4.93 30.02
CA ASN A 42 14.86 -5.58 31.26
C ASN A 42 14.39 -6.99 31.57
N SER A 43 13.38 -7.55 30.94
CA SER A 43 12.98 -8.94 31.24
C SER A 43 12.58 -9.77 30.04
N VAL A 44 11.87 -9.17 29.10
CA VAL A 44 11.34 -9.87 27.92
C VAL A 44 12.47 -10.20 26.91
N ARG A 45 13.43 -9.31 26.71
CA ARG A 45 14.60 -9.55 25.85
C ARG A 45 15.53 -10.64 26.37
N LEU A 46 15.73 -10.70 27.69
CA LEU A 46 16.50 -11.78 28.31
C LEU A 46 15.79 -13.13 28.14
N SER A 47 14.47 -13.17 28.35
CA SER A 47 13.68 -14.38 28.16
C SER A 47 13.56 -14.81 26.68
N GLN A 48 13.50 -13.85 25.74
CA GLN A 48 13.52 -14.16 24.31
C GLN A 48 14.88 -14.68 23.83
N ALA A 49 15.98 -14.12 24.33
CA ALA A 49 17.33 -14.63 24.06
C ALA A 49 17.56 -16.04 24.61
N ILE A 50 16.97 -16.34 25.76
CA ILE A 50 17.01 -17.70 26.37
C ILE A 50 16.17 -18.68 25.55
N ASN A 51 15.05 -18.23 24.95
CA ASN A 51 14.14 -19.08 24.16
C ASN A 51 14.48 -19.14 22.65
N GLY A 52 15.62 -18.62 22.22
CA GLY A 52 16.08 -18.70 20.83
C GLY A 52 15.33 -17.80 19.83
N LYS A 53 14.42 -16.92 20.29
CA LYS A 53 13.73 -15.97 19.43
C LYS A 53 14.66 -14.78 19.11
N GLN A 54 14.81 -14.47 17.83
CA GLN A 54 15.55 -13.29 17.40
C GLN A 54 14.78 -12.01 17.75
N SER A 55 15.50 -10.97 18.22
CA SER A 55 14.91 -9.65 18.43
C SER A 55 14.48 -9.01 17.10
N ILE A 56 13.57 -8.04 17.17
CA ILE A 56 13.10 -7.30 15.98
C ILE A 56 14.29 -6.65 15.25
N GLU A 57 15.22 -6.05 15.99
CA GLU A 57 16.42 -5.44 15.42
C GLU A 57 17.31 -6.45 14.69
N ALA A 58 17.45 -7.65 15.23
CA ALA A 58 18.23 -8.71 14.57
C ALA A 58 17.57 -9.17 13.27
N LYS A 59 16.24 -9.27 13.24
CA LYS A 59 15.48 -9.61 12.03
C LYS A 59 15.60 -8.51 10.97
N ILE A 60 15.54 -7.24 11.37
CA ILE A 60 15.74 -6.10 10.46
C ILE A 60 17.15 -6.13 9.87
N CYS A 61 18.18 -6.30 10.72
CA CYS A 61 19.56 -6.40 10.27
C CYS A 61 19.77 -7.54 9.27
N ASP A 62 19.16 -8.69 9.51
CA ASP A 62 19.22 -9.83 8.60
C ASP A 62 18.63 -9.49 7.23
N ARG A 63 17.44 -8.87 7.21
CA ARG A 63 16.78 -8.45 5.96
C ARG A 63 17.50 -7.32 5.21
N LEU A 64 18.19 -6.43 5.94
CA LEU A 64 19.04 -5.39 5.36
C LEU A 64 20.44 -5.92 4.97
N GLY A 65 20.74 -7.21 5.17
CA GLY A 65 22.03 -7.81 4.84
C GLY A 65 23.17 -7.43 5.78
N PHE A 66 22.86 -6.99 7.01
CA PHE A 66 23.91 -6.62 7.97
C PHE A 66 24.42 -7.82 8.76
N VAL A 67 25.72 -7.97 8.84
CA VAL A 67 26.33 -9.00 9.70
C VAL A 67 26.18 -8.60 11.17
N VAL A 68 25.44 -9.38 11.95
CA VAL A 68 25.26 -9.20 13.39
C VAL A 68 26.17 -10.18 14.13
N ASN A 69 27.24 -9.69 14.75
CA ASN A 69 28.14 -10.53 15.53
C ASN A 69 27.45 -11.08 16.79
N SER A 70 27.60 -12.37 17.03
CA SER A 70 26.86 -13.15 18.05
C SER A 70 27.12 -12.77 19.51
N SER A 71 28.17 -12.04 19.81
CA SER A 71 28.62 -11.78 21.19
C SER A 71 27.89 -10.65 21.92
N VAL A 72 27.21 -9.73 21.20
CA VAL A 72 26.41 -8.62 21.80
C VAL A 72 25.18 -8.36 20.93
N LYS A 73 24.23 -9.29 20.95
CA LYS A 73 23.15 -9.39 19.96
C LYS A 73 22.18 -8.19 19.84
N GLY A 74 22.07 -7.33 20.84
CA GLY A 74 21.12 -6.20 20.82
C GLY A 74 21.79 -4.85 20.51
N LEU A 75 22.80 -4.43 21.24
CA LEU A 75 23.40 -3.11 21.13
C LEU A 75 24.07 -2.84 19.76
N ASN A 76 24.65 -3.89 19.15
CA ASN A 76 25.30 -3.76 17.85
C ASN A 76 24.27 -3.64 16.70
N ALA A 77 23.10 -4.27 16.81
CA ALA A 77 22.04 -4.18 15.80
C ALA A 77 21.40 -2.77 15.78
N GLN A 78 21.11 -2.20 16.95
CA GLN A 78 20.55 -0.85 17.08
C GLN A 78 21.44 0.21 16.43
N GLY A 79 22.72 0.24 16.80
CA GLY A 79 23.67 1.21 16.26
C GLY A 79 23.89 1.07 14.75
N LYS A 80 23.74 -0.15 14.20
CA LYS A 80 23.81 -0.37 12.75
C LYS A 80 22.58 0.18 12.02
N ILE A 81 21.39 -0.07 12.54
CA ILE A 81 20.14 0.46 11.99
C ILE A 81 20.14 1.99 12.06
N GLU A 82 20.49 2.56 13.23
CA GLU A 82 20.59 4.00 13.41
C GLU A 82 21.51 4.63 12.37
N LYS A 83 22.74 4.13 12.29
CA LYS A 83 23.73 4.65 11.35
C LYS A 83 23.33 4.49 9.90
N HIS A 84 22.70 3.37 9.55
CA HIS A 84 22.17 3.15 8.21
C HIS A 84 21.13 4.20 7.86
N LEU A 85 20.09 4.35 8.67
CA LEU A 85 19.00 5.29 8.41
C LEU A 85 19.44 6.75 8.40
N THR A 86 20.34 7.15 9.33
CA THR A 86 20.68 8.57 9.56
C THR A 86 21.86 9.07 8.75
N GLU A 87 22.75 8.19 8.28
CA GLU A 87 24.01 8.63 7.69
C GLU A 87 24.32 8.04 6.30
N LYS A 88 23.80 6.86 5.94
CA LYS A 88 24.39 6.07 4.85
C LYS A 88 23.43 5.56 3.78
N CYS A 89 22.15 5.38 4.06
CA CYS A 89 21.29 4.75 3.09
C CYS A 89 20.76 5.71 2.03
N GLU A 90 20.48 5.18 0.86
CA GLU A 90 19.76 5.87 -0.19
C GLU A 90 18.31 6.18 0.28
N TRP A 91 17.66 7.12 -0.39
CA TRP A 91 16.33 7.57 0.01
C TRP A 91 15.29 6.43 0.03
N TYR A 92 15.35 5.51 -0.92
CA TYR A 92 14.43 4.38 -1.03
C TYR A 92 14.65 3.33 0.07
N GLU A 93 15.88 3.14 0.55
CA GLU A 93 16.19 2.20 1.64
C GLU A 93 15.56 2.63 2.97
N VAL A 94 15.25 3.92 3.15
CA VAL A 94 14.49 4.40 4.31
C VAL A 94 13.06 3.86 4.29
N TYR A 95 12.45 3.78 3.13
CA TYR A 95 11.11 3.20 2.95
C TYR A 95 11.14 1.68 3.00
N ASP A 96 12.20 1.05 2.47
CA ASP A 96 12.44 -0.41 2.63
C ASP A 96 12.52 -0.79 4.12
N PHE A 97 13.15 0.04 4.94
CA PHE A 97 13.17 -0.17 6.39
C PHE A 97 11.76 -0.16 7.00
N VAL A 98 10.89 0.76 6.58
CA VAL A 98 9.49 0.82 7.07
C VAL A 98 8.72 -0.44 6.65
N ASP A 99 8.84 -0.88 5.41
CA ASP A 99 8.21 -2.10 4.91
C ASP A 99 8.69 -3.34 5.67
N ILE A 100 10.00 -3.46 5.87
CA ILE A 100 10.60 -4.56 6.65
C ILE A 100 10.06 -4.53 8.09
N HIS A 101 10.03 -3.38 8.74
CA HIS A 101 9.54 -3.25 10.11
C HIS A 101 8.08 -3.72 10.21
N LEU A 102 7.19 -3.22 9.34
CA LEU A 102 5.77 -3.59 9.34
C LEU A 102 5.54 -5.06 8.99
N SER A 103 6.44 -5.70 8.23
CA SER A 103 6.33 -7.11 7.87
C SER A 103 6.69 -8.08 9.01
N ILE A 104 7.45 -7.63 10.02
CA ILE A 104 7.99 -8.49 11.08
C ILE A 104 7.34 -8.27 12.46
N ILE A 105 6.62 -7.16 12.66
CA ILE A 105 5.89 -6.92 13.90
C ILE A 105 4.58 -7.72 13.94
N GLU A 106 4.05 -7.89 15.16
CA GLU A 106 2.78 -8.58 15.41
C GLU A 106 1.60 -7.81 14.81
N ASP A 107 0.59 -8.53 14.28
CA ASP A 107 -0.52 -7.93 13.53
C ASP A 107 -1.35 -6.95 14.36
N ASP A 108 -1.49 -7.17 15.64
CA ASP A 108 -2.20 -6.29 16.57
C ASP A 108 -1.55 -4.90 16.73
N LYS A 109 -0.24 -4.80 16.47
CA LYS A 109 0.53 -3.55 16.54
C LYS A 109 0.51 -2.77 15.23
N LYS A 110 0.29 -3.45 14.09
CA LYS A 110 0.37 -2.84 12.76
C LYS A 110 -0.52 -1.60 12.58
N PRO A 111 -1.81 -1.61 12.95
CA PRO A 111 -2.68 -0.44 12.72
C PRO A 111 -2.16 0.85 13.36
N GLN A 112 -1.68 0.76 14.61
CA GLN A 112 -1.11 1.90 15.30
C GLN A 112 0.19 2.39 14.65
N ARG A 113 1.08 1.47 14.24
CA ARG A 113 2.36 1.81 13.58
C ARG A 113 2.13 2.45 12.22
N VAL A 114 1.22 1.90 11.42
CA VAL A 114 0.81 2.47 10.12
C VAL A 114 0.29 3.91 10.29
N GLN A 115 -0.61 4.13 11.24
CA GLN A 115 -1.12 5.47 11.53
C GLN A 115 0.02 6.44 11.87
N GLN A 116 0.91 6.08 12.78
CA GLN A 116 2.01 6.93 13.25
C GLN A 116 3.04 7.21 12.15
N TYR A 117 3.35 6.23 11.29
CA TYR A 117 4.17 6.46 10.10
C TYR A 117 3.49 7.42 9.13
N ASN A 118 2.20 7.25 8.85
CA ASN A 118 1.48 8.13 7.95
C ASN A 118 1.36 9.56 8.49
N GLU A 119 1.14 9.75 9.78
CA GLU A 119 1.18 11.06 10.43
C GLU A 119 2.55 11.73 10.29
N LEU A 120 3.63 10.96 10.49
CA LEU A 120 5.00 11.45 10.30
C LEU A 120 5.27 11.84 8.84
N PHE A 121 4.88 10.99 7.90
CA PHE A 121 5.06 11.22 6.46
C PHE A 121 4.30 12.47 6.00
N GLU A 122 3.09 12.68 6.50
CA GLU A 122 2.32 13.89 6.22
C GLU A 122 2.99 15.15 6.76
N GLN A 123 3.43 15.13 8.03
CA GLN A 123 4.12 16.26 8.68
C GLN A 123 5.42 16.63 7.97
N GLU A 124 6.17 15.66 7.48
CA GLU A 124 7.44 15.86 6.78
C GLU A 124 7.28 16.03 5.27
N LYS A 125 6.03 15.99 4.73
CA LYS A 125 5.77 16.07 3.29
C LYS A 125 6.47 14.97 2.49
N ALA A 126 6.53 13.75 3.03
CA ALA A 126 6.98 12.60 2.27
C ALA A 126 6.08 12.34 1.07
N GLY A 127 6.63 11.96 -0.06
CA GLY A 127 5.91 11.60 -1.30
C GLY A 127 5.23 10.22 -1.26
N TYR A 128 5.23 9.55 -0.11
CA TYR A 128 4.77 8.18 0.08
C TYR A 128 3.87 8.07 1.31
N ARG A 129 3.01 7.05 1.32
CA ARG A 129 2.20 6.66 2.49
C ARG A 129 2.21 5.15 2.64
N VAL A 130 1.97 4.68 3.87
CA VAL A 130 1.73 3.27 4.13
C VAL A 130 0.27 2.95 3.80
N VAL A 131 0.06 2.02 2.89
CA VAL A 131 -1.26 1.52 2.45
C VAL A 131 -1.21 0.00 2.57
N ASN A 132 -2.14 -0.63 3.29
CA ASN A 132 -2.15 -2.08 3.52
C ASN A 132 -0.79 -2.65 4.02
N CYS A 133 -0.14 -1.92 4.92
CA CYS A 133 1.18 -2.26 5.47
C CYS A 133 2.36 -2.23 4.48
N ALA A 134 2.20 -1.65 3.30
CA ALA A 134 3.25 -1.39 2.33
C ALA A 134 3.40 0.12 2.06
N VAL A 135 4.61 0.59 1.75
CA VAL A 135 4.87 2.00 1.43
C VAL A 135 4.62 2.26 -0.04
N GLU A 136 3.61 3.08 -0.34
CA GLU A 136 3.11 3.34 -1.69
C GLU A 136 3.21 4.82 -2.09
N PRO A 137 3.39 5.15 -3.38
CA PRO A 137 3.47 6.52 -3.88
C PRO A 137 2.08 7.18 -3.97
N ILE A 138 1.21 6.96 -3.00
CA ILE A 138 -0.13 7.52 -2.90
C ILE A 138 -0.16 8.42 -1.66
N THR A 139 -0.44 9.71 -1.85
CA THR A 139 -0.38 10.71 -0.76
C THR A 139 -1.73 11.26 -0.36
N ASN A 140 -2.74 11.09 -1.18
CA ASN A 140 -4.09 11.54 -0.90
C ASN A 140 -4.78 10.58 0.08
N ARG A 141 -5.12 11.08 1.27
CA ARG A 141 -5.75 10.30 2.33
C ARG A 141 -7.07 9.66 1.90
N GLN A 142 -7.86 10.35 1.09
CA GLN A 142 -9.16 9.84 0.62
C GLN A 142 -8.96 8.69 -0.39
N GLU A 143 -7.96 8.81 -1.29
CA GLU A 143 -7.60 7.73 -2.21
C GLU A 143 -7.16 6.49 -1.45
N ILE A 144 -6.32 6.66 -0.42
CA ILE A 144 -5.85 5.57 0.46
C ILE A 144 -7.04 4.88 1.14
N GLU A 145 -7.91 5.64 1.78
CA GLU A 145 -9.09 5.10 2.48
C GLU A 145 -10.01 4.30 1.54
N ILE A 146 -10.23 4.79 0.31
CA ILE A 146 -11.03 4.10 -0.70
C ILE A 146 -10.42 2.74 -1.05
N ILE A 147 -9.10 2.68 -1.27
CA ILE A 147 -8.38 1.46 -1.60
C ILE A 147 -8.39 0.49 -0.42
N GLU A 148 -8.10 0.97 0.81
CA GLU A 148 -8.05 0.13 2.01
C GLU A 148 -9.40 -0.50 2.33
N VAL A 149 -10.48 0.26 2.24
CA VAL A 149 -11.85 -0.27 2.46
C VAL A 149 -12.18 -1.37 1.45
N ALA A 150 -11.88 -1.16 0.16
CA ALA A 150 -12.15 -2.14 -0.88
C ALA A 150 -11.29 -3.41 -0.71
N SER A 151 -10.00 -3.25 -0.39
CA SER A 151 -9.03 -4.36 -0.28
C SER A 151 -9.20 -5.20 1.00
N ASN A 152 -9.93 -4.71 1.99
CA ASN A 152 -10.21 -5.40 3.24
C ASN A 152 -11.69 -5.81 3.36
N SER A 153 -12.37 -5.98 2.23
CA SER A 153 -13.76 -6.42 2.14
C SER A 153 -13.92 -7.90 2.55
N PRO A 154 -15.16 -8.39 2.81
CA PRO A 154 -15.40 -9.81 3.07
C PRO A 154 -15.14 -10.73 1.85
N TYR A 155 -14.83 -10.19 0.70
CA TYR A 155 -14.75 -10.91 -0.58
C TYR A 155 -13.29 -11.16 -0.98
N ARG A 156 -12.77 -12.35 -0.63
CA ARG A 156 -11.38 -12.71 -0.79
C ARG A 156 -10.82 -12.49 -2.21
N SER A 157 -11.55 -12.89 -3.26
CA SER A 157 -11.08 -12.72 -4.64
C SER A 157 -10.93 -11.27 -5.05
N VAL A 158 -11.82 -10.39 -4.56
CA VAL A 158 -11.73 -8.94 -4.77
C VAL A 158 -10.48 -8.38 -4.10
N ASN A 159 -10.26 -8.77 -2.84
CA ASN A 159 -9.11 -8.33 -2.05
C ASN A 159 -7.78 -8.75 -2.70
N GLU A 160 -7.69 -10.01 -3.16
CA GLU A 160 -6.48 -10.54 -3.83
C GLU A 160 -6.15 -9.76 -5.12
N HIS A 161 -7.15 -9.40 -5.92
CA HIS A 161 -6.93 -8.58 -7.13
C HIS A 161 -6.51 -7.15 -6.79
N LEU A 162 -7.16 -6.48 -5.82
CA LEU A 162 -6.78 -5.11 -5.44
C LEU A 162 -5.40 -5.06 -4.78
N GLN A 163 -5.07 -6.05 -3.95
CA GLN A 163 -3.74 -6.14 -3.35
C GLN A 163 -2.67 -6.31 -4.43
N LYS A 164 -2.90 -7.19 -5.40
CA LYS A 164 -1.96 -7.39 -6.52
C LYS A 164 -1.86 -6.14 -7.41
N ALA A 165 -2.98 -5.45 -7.65
CA ALA A 165 -2.97 -4.19 -8.38
C ALA A 165 -2.10 -3.14 -7.68
N LEU A 166 -2.21 -3.03 -6.35
CA LEU A 166 -1.42 -2.11 -5.53
C LEU A 166 0.08 -2.49 -5.55
N GLU A 167 0.42 -3.77 -5.41
CA GLU A 167 1.80 -4.26 -5.48
C GLU A 167 2.46 -3.94 -6.83
N LEU A 168 1.73 -4.16 -7.94
CA LEU A 168 2.22 -3.87 -9.29
C LEU A 168 2.40 -2.36 -9.53
N TYR A 169 1.50 -1.55 -8.96
CA TYR A 169 1.59 -0.09 -9.03
C TYR A 169 2.77 0.44 -8.22
N GLY A 170 2.99 -0.11 -7.03
CA GLY A 170 3.95 0.37 -6.05
C GLY A 170 5.37 -0.17 -6.20
N ASP A 171 5.64 -1.11 -7.12
CA ASP A 171 6.99 -1.64 -7.33
C ASP A 171 7.93 -0.50 -7.75
N ARG A 172 8.87 -0.15 -6.85
CA ARG A 172 9.78 0.99 -7.05
C ARG A 172 10.84 0.75 -8.10
N LYS A 173 11.14 -0.51 -8.43
CA LYS A 173 12.18 -0.86 -9.40
C LYS A 173 11.61 -1.10 -10.80
N ASN A 174 10.47 -1.77 -10.85
CA ASN A 174 9.84 -2.18 -12.10
C ASN A 174 8.32 -2.06 -11.97
N PRO A 175 7.75 -0.85 -11.88
CA PRO A 175 6.32 -0.69 -11.79
C PRO A 175 5.64 -1.25 -13.03
N ASP A 176 4.60 -2.07 -12.83
CA ASP A 176 3.83 -2.66 -13.92
C ASP A 176 2.42 -2.05 -13.94
N TYR A 177 2.34 -0.85 -14.48
CA TYR A 177 1.10 -0.08 -14.52
C TYR A 177 0.01 -0.75 -15.36
N GLU A 178 0.38 -1.42 -16.44
CA GLU A 178 -0.57 -2.16 -17.26
C GLU A 178 -1.26 -3.28 -16.50
N ASN A 179 -0.48 -4.12 -15.84
CA ASN A 179 -1.03 -5.22 -15.06
C ASN A 179 -1.73 -4.72 -13.79
N SER A 180 -1.31 -3.61 -13.20
CA SER A 180 -2.04 -2.95 -12.12
C SER A 180 -3.47 -2.56 -12.56
N ILE A 181 -3.63 -1.97 -13.74
CA ILE A 181 -4.95 -1.66 -14.31
C ILE A 181 -5.77 -2.93 -14.55
N LYS A 182 -5.17 -3.96 -15.15
CA LYS A 182 -5.85 -5.25 -15.40
C LYS A 182 -6.37 -5.88 -14.10
N GLU A 183 -5.56 -5.89 -13.06
CA GLU A 183 -5.95 -6.43 -11.76
C GLU A 183 -7.03 -5.56 -11.09
N SER A 184 -6.96 -4.23 -11.21
CA SER A 184 -7.98 -3.32 -10.70
C SER A 184 -9.36 -3.61 -11.33
N ILE A 185 -9.40 -3.83 -12.63
CA ILE A 185 -10.63 -4.21 -13.35
C ILE A 185 -11.08 -5.61 -12.95
N SER A 186 -10.17 -6.57 -12.80
CA SER A 186 -10.49 -7.93 -12.38
C SER A 186 -11.15 -7.96 -10.99
N ALA A 187 -10.80 -7.03 -10.10
CA ALA A 187 -11.48 -6.87 -8.82
C ALA A 187 -12.96 -6.48 -8.99
N VAL A 188 -13.27 -5.57 -9.91
CA VAL A 188 -14.66 -5.19 -10.24
C VAL A 188 -15.40 -6.36 -10.87
N GLU A 189 -14.78 -7.07 -11.81
CA GLU A 189 -15.36 -8.29 -12.42
C GLU A 189 -15.68 -9.35 -11.37
N ALA A 190 -14.74 -9.59 -10.44
CA ALA A 190 -14.92 -10.54 -9.35
C ALA A 190 -16.12 -10.15 -8.44
N MET A 191 -16.26 -8.87 -8.09
CA MET A 191 -17.40 -8.41 -7.31
C MET A 191 -18.72 -8.57 -8.05
N CYS A 192 -18.76 -8.22 -9.34
CA CYS A 192 -19.94 -8.44 -10.18
C CYS A 192 -20.31 -9.92 -10.28
N CYS A 193 -19.31 -10.81 -10.43
CA CYS A 193 -19.53 -12.25 -10.47
C CYS A 193 -20.10 -12.80 -9.15
N ILE A 194 -19.62 -12.30 -8.01
CA ILE A 194 -20.14 -12.66 -6.69
C ILE A 194 -21.62 -12.29 -6.58
N ILE A 195 -22.01 -11.09 -6.99
CA ILE A 195 -23.41 -10.62 -6.94
C ILE A 195 -24.30 -11.42 -7.88
N THR A 196 -23.83 -11.70 -9.10
CA THR A 196 -24.65 -12.29 -10.17
C THR A 196 -24.59 -13.82 -10.24
N GLY A 197 -23.67 -14.45 -9.50
CA GLY A 197 -23.41 -15.89 -9.59
C GLY A 197 -22.81 -16.35 -10.92
N MET A 198 -22.35 -15.42 -11.77
CA MET A 198 -21.75 -15.74 -13.07
C MET A 198 -20.35 -16.32 -12.91
N SER A 199 -19.99 -17.25 -13.80
CA SER A 199 -18.67 -17.87 -13.86
C SER A 199 -18.30 -18.25 -15.29
N GLY A 200 -17.00 -18.51 -15.53
CA GLY A 200 -16.49 -18.94 -16.84
C GLY A 200 -16.45 -17.84 -17.89
N ALA A 201 -16.42 -18.21 -19.17
CA ALA A 201 -16.21 -17.29 -20.29
C ALA A 201 -17.28 -16.20 -20.47
N GLN A 202 -18.45 -16.37 -19.88
CA GLN A 202 -19.53 -15.37 -19.93
C GLN A 202 -19.44 -14.32 -18.80
N ALA A 203 -18.57 -14.50 -17.84
CA ALA A 203 -18.37 -13.62 -16.69
C ALA A 203 -17.54 -12.37 -17.05
N THR A 204 -17.92 -11.68 -18.13
CA THR A 204 -17.32 -10.38 -18.49
C THR A 204 -18.03 -9.25 -17.76
N LEU A 205 -17.33 -8.16 -17.50
CA LEU A 205 -17.88 -6.99 -16.81
C LEU A 205 -19.16 -6.51 -17.49
N GLY A 206 -19.17 -6.41 -18.83
CA GLY A 206 -20.32 -5.96 -19.59
C GLY A 206 -21.56 -6.84 -19.40
N ASN A 207 -21.38 -8.16 -19.38
CA ASN A 207 -22.48 -9.11 -19.12
C ASN A 207 -22.92 -9.07 -17.65
N ALA A 208 -21.97 -8.99 -16.73
CA ALA A 208 -22.25 -8.93 -15.30
C ALA A 208 -23.00 -7.64 -14.92
N LEU A 209 -22.62 -6.48 -15.45
CA LEU A 209 -23.32 -5.21 -15.23
C LEU A 209 -24.79 -5.23 -15.71
N LYS A 210 -25.11 -5.97 -16.76
CA LYS A 210 -26.50 -6.15 -17.22
C LYS A 210 -27.30 -7.01 -16.23
N LYS A 211 -26.68 -8.04 -15.64
CA LYS A 211 -27.35 -8.95 -14.70
C LYS A 211 -27.46 -8.44 -13.27
N LEU A 212 -26.74 -7.38 -12.89
CA LEU A 212 -26.82 -6.81 -11.54
C LEU A 212 -28.26 -6.43 -11.15
N GLU A 213 -29.05 -5.89 -12.09
CA GLU A 213 -30.44 -5.51 -11.86
C GLU A 213 -31.35 -6.71 -11.58
N GLU A 214 -31.13 -7.84 -12.25
CA GLU A 214 -31.85 -9.10 -12.01
C GLU A 214 -31.62 -9.62 -10.59
N ASN A 215 -30.51 -9.24 -9.98
CA ASN A 215 -30.15 -9.55 -8.59
C ASN A 215 -30.46 -8.42 -7.61
N GLY A 216 -31.30 -7.46 -8.01
CA GLY A 216 -31.76 -6.36 -7.14
C GLY A 216 -30.78 -5.21 -6.99
N VAL A 217 -29.61 -5.23 -7.62
CA VAL A 217 -28.63 -4.16 -7.57
C VAL A 217 -28.88 -3.15 -8.70
N HIS A 218 -29.65 -2.12 -8.40
CA HIS A 218 -29.96 -1.07 -9.37
C HIS A 218 -28.84 -0.04 -9.46
N ILE A 219 -28.26 0.11 -10.67
CA ILE A 219 -27.23 1.10 -10.98
C ILE A 219 -27.78 2.01 -12.10
N HIS A 220 -27.68 3.33 -11.87
CA HIS A 220 -28.10 4.30 -12.89
C HIS A 220 -27.34 4.09 -14.21
N GLY A 221 -28.06 4.15 -15.34
CA GLY A 221 -27.49 3.84 -16.65
C GLY A 221 -26.24 4.64 -17.01
N ALA A 222 -26.17 5.91 -16.63
CA ALA A 222 -24.96 6.73 -16.83
C ALA A 222 -23.74 6.20 -16.06
N VAL A 223 -23.93 5.67 -14.85
CA VAL A 223 -22.85 5.05 -14.04
C VAL A 223 -22.39 3.76 -14.70
N LYS A 224 -23.32 2.90 -15.17
CA LYS A 224 -22.97 1.71 -15.94
C LYS A 224 -22.17 2.03 -17.20
N ASN A 225 -22.59 3.03 -17.95
CA ASN A 225 -21.91 3.45 -19.18
C ASN A 225 -20.51 4.00 -18.87
N ALA A 226 -20.34 4.79 -17.81
CA ALA A 226 -19.03 5.29 -17.39
C ALA A 226 -18.06 4.15 -17.08
N PHE A 227 -18.51 3.13 -16.31
CA PHE A 227 -17.69 1.95 -16.02
C PHE A 227 -17.44 1.08 -17.24
N SER A 228 -18.41 0.94 -18.15
CA SER A 228 -18.20 0.24 -19.43
C SER A 228 -17.15 0.94 -20.29
N SER A 229 -17.10 2.28 -20.28
CA SER A 229 -16.08 3.04 -20.98
C SER A 229 -14.69 2.89 -20.35
N LEU A 230 -14.60 2.90 -19.01
CA LEU A 230 -13.34 2.61 -18.30
C LEU A 230 -12.86 1.17 -18.58
N TYR A 231 -13.77 0.21 -18.67
CA TYR A 231 -13.44 -1.14 -19.06
C TYR A 231 -12.94 -1.22 -20.51
N GLY A 232 -13.56 -0.44 -21.43
CA GLY A 232 -13.12 -0.32 -22.83
C GLY A 232 -11.68 0.16 -22.92
N TYR A 233 -11.30 1.18 -22.16
CA TYR A 233 -9.92 1.69 -22.09
C TYR A 233 -8.89 0.58 -21.85
N ALA A 234 -9.23 -0.41 -21.04
CA ALA A 234 -8.33 -1.53 -20.73
C ALA A 234 -8.49 -2.74 -21.68
N SER A 235 -9.55 -2.80 -22.49
CA SER A 235 -9.97 -4.03 -23.20
C SER A 235 -10.06 -3.87 -24.73
N ASP A 236 -10.06 -2.65 -25.27
CA ASP A 236 -10.20 -2.41 -26.71
C ASP A 236 -8.94 -2.82 -27.50
N GLU A 237 -9.06 -2.93 -28.86
CA GLU A 237 -7.97 -3.32 -29.75
C GLU A 237 -6.69 -2.46 -29.61
N ASN A 238 -6.85 -1.23 -29.16
CA ASN A 238 -5.76 -0.32 -28.77
C ASN A 238 -5.61 -0.20 -27.25
N GLY A 239 -6.31 -1.04 -26.49
CA GLY A 239 -6.31 -1.03 -25.04
C GLY A 239 -5.19 -1.88 -24.44
N ILE A 240 -4.98 -1.67 -23.15
CA ILE A 240 -3.88 -2.25 -22.36
C ILE A 240 -3.87 -3.80 -22.39
N ARG A 241 -5.03 -4.47 -22.61
CA ARG A 241 -5.13 -5.95 -22.62
C ARG A 241 -4.64 -6.63 -23.90
N HIS A 242 -4.62 -5.93 -25.01
CA HIS A 242 -4.15 -6.48 -26.27
C HIS A 242 -2.71 -6.01 -26.49
N GLY A 243 -1.76 -6.84 -26.04
CA GLY A 243 -0.33 -6.62 -26.28
C GLY A 243 -0.07 -6.43 -27.77
N GLY A 244 -0.12 -5.19 -28.24
CA GLY A 244 0.35 -4.78 -29.55
C GLY A 244 1.88 -4.92 -29.60
N ILE A 245 2.44 -4.84 -30.81
CA ILE A 245 3.90 -4.88 -31.04
C ILE A 245 4.60 -3.70 -30.36
N ASP A 246 3.87 -2.62 -30.06
CA ASP A 246 4.37 -1.47 -29.32
C ASP A 246 3.96 -1.57 -27.85
N PHE A 247 4.92 -1.59 -26.96
CA PHE A 247 4.72 -1.41 -25.52
C PHE A 247 4.03 -0.06 -25.30
N THR A 248 2.75 -0.08 -24.96
CA THR A 248 2.06 1.12 -24.50
C THR A 248 2.61 1.45 -23.12
N ASN A 249 3.38 2.52 -23.04
CA ASN A 249 3.94 3.01 -21.77
C ASN A 249 2.80 3.70 -21.02
N VAL A 250 2.02 2.94 -20.24
CA VAL A 250 0.93 3.49 -19.43
C VAL A 250 1.54 4.38 -18.35
N PRO A 251 1.11 5.64 -18.24
CA PRO A 251 1.63 6.53 -17.21
C PRO A 251 1.09 6.15 -15.82
N SER A 252 1.83 6.48 -14.78
CA SER A 252 1.48 6.21 -13.37
C SER A 252 0.15 6.83 -12.97
N GLU A 253 -0.17 7.99 -13.53
CA GLU A 253 -1.41 8.73 -13.27
C GLU A 253 -2.66 7.95 -13.71
N ASP A 254 -2.59 7.28 -14.86
CA ASP A 254 -3.67 6.46 -15.38
C ASP A 254 -3.85 5.20 -14.52
N ALA A 255 -2.75 4.55 -14.16
CA ALA A 255 -2.79 3.38 -13.28
C ALA A 255 -3.37 3.74 -11.90
N LYS A 256 -2.94 4.85 -11.30
CA LYS A 256 -3.51 5.36 -10.05
C LYS A 256 -5.00 5.67 -10.18
N TYR A 257 -5.38 6.39 -11.23
CA TYR A 257 -6.79 6.71 -11.48
C TYR A 257 -7.65 5.45 -11.59
N MET A 258 -7.18 4.43 -12.32
CA MET A 258 -7.90 3.17 -12.49
C MET A 258 -7.99 2.39 -11.17
N LEU A 259 -6.90 2.31 -10.40
CA LEU A 259 -6.89 1.64 -9.09
C LEU A 259 -7.90 2.29 -8.13
N VAL A 260 -7.89 3.61 -8.00
CA VAL A 260 -8.81 4.35 -7.14
C VAL A 260 -10.25 4.23 -7.62
N SER A 261 -10.50 4.39 -8.93
CA SER A 261 -11.85 4.33 -9.50
C SER A 261 -12.47 2.93 -9.38
N CYS A 262 -11.69 1.88 -9.63
CA CYS A 262 -12.14 0.50 -9.46
C CYS A 262 -12.41 0.18 -7.99
N SER A 263 -11.54 0.62 -7.07
CA SER A 263 -11.76 0.46 -5.63
C SER A 263 -13.03 1.17 -5.16
N ALA A 264 -13.26 2.41 -5.61
CA ALA A 264 -14.49 3.15 -5.29
C ALA A 264 -15.75 2.43 -5.83
N PHE A 265 -15.66 1.86 -7.02
CA PHE A 265 -16.79 1.13 -7.59
C PHE A 265 -17.03 -0.20 -6.90
N VAL A 266 -15.99 -0.92 -6.49
CA VAL A 266 -16.12 -2.11 -5.63
C VAL A 266 -16.85 -1.75 -4.34
N ASN A 267 -16.44 -0.70 -3.64
CA ASN A 267 -17.10 -0.22 -2.41
C ASN A 267 -18.58 0.10 -2.67
N TYR A 268 -18.88 0.81 -3.77
CA TYR A 268 -20.25 1.11 -4.18
C TYR A 268 -21.07 -0.16 -4.44
N LEU A 269 -20.53 -1.16 -5.11
CA LEU A 269 -21.21 -2.44 -5.37
C LEU A 269 -21.47 -3.21 -4.06
N ILE A 270 -20.51 -3.25 -3.15
CA ILE A 270 -20.62 -3.87 -1.84
C ILE A 270 -21.75 -3.21 -1.04
N GLU A 271 -21.76 -1.87 -1.01
CA GLU A 271 -22.82 -1.12 -0.29
C GLU A 271 -24.21 -1.34 -0.91
N LYS A 272 -24.30 -1.38 -2.24
CA LYS A 272 -25.55 -1.69 -2.92
C LYS A 272 -26.02 -3.11 -2.65
N TRP A 273 -25.11 -4.07 -2.69
CA TRP A 273 -25.40 -5.48 -2.45
C TRP A 273 -25.85 -5.75 -1.02
N SER A 274 -25.21 -5.13 -0.04
CA SER A 274 -25.60 -5.27 1.38
C SER A 274 -27.01 -4.80 1.72
N LYS A 275 -27.65 -4.05 0.83
CA LYS A 275 -29.05 -3.56 1.02
C LYS A 275 -30.09 -4.51 0.44
N VAL A 276 -29.70 -5.52 -0.34
CA VAL A 276 -30.60 -6.45 -1.02
C VAL A 276 -30.30 -7.93 -0.69
N SER A 277 -29.16 -8.22 -0.11
CA SER A 277 -28.80 -9.52 0.46
C SER A 277 -29.12 -9.56 1.96
#